data_cd174f23c5146c217265a91cb95e957e
#
_entry.id   cd174f23c5146c217265a91cb95e957e
#
_cell.length_a   1.000
_cell.length_b   1.000
_cell.length_c   1.000
_cell.angle_alpha   90.00
_cell.angle_beta   90.00
_cell.angle_gamma   90.00
#
_symmetry.space_group_name_H-M   'P 1'
#
loop_
_entity.id
_entity.type
_entity.pdbx_description
1 polymer ?
#
loop_
_entity_poly.entity_id
_entity_poly.type
_entity_poly.pdbx_seq_one_letter_code
_entity_poly.pdbx_strand_id
1 'polypeptide(L)'
;MSSATPTRRQFLKQSAAALSGLALSSCGWTLGGQPSPDLDEDESDVAVDSTAPNELFIYTWADYTDADLLRSFTEQTGIRVIVDIYDSNEAMLAKMQAGGGSSYSIIYPSDYMVGRMAQLQLLRPLERSRIQGLDNLFEKFQNPLYDPENRYSVPFTWGTTGLIYNSARLSTPPDDWEYLWTHQSDLSRRLTLMNDVREVMGAGLRSLGYSYNATDRAQIRAAYEHLVNLKPALANFTTDGWRDLILAGDLKVAMGYSFDALSVSDENPDLEYVVPMSGSSLWTDTMVIPRTAPNVQGAYAWINFMFQPQVAADLIERLYFATPNRAAYNLLSQELRENPTLFPSESVLDRCEGILPLSREEERKFARYWIRLRSV
;
A
#
# COMPACT_ATOMS: atom_id res chain seq x y z
N MET A 1 -38.60 -33.79 -15.89
CA MET A 1 -37.55 -33.77 -16.95
C MET A 1 -36.35 -33.03 -16.34
N SER A 2 -35.36 -33.81 -15.93
CA SER A 2 -34.16 -33.32 -15.23
C SER A 2 -33.11 -32.95 -16.26
N SER A 3 -32.70 -31.67 -16.30
CA SER A 3 -31.59 -31.20 -17.14
C SER A 3 -30.26 -31.37 -16.40
N ALA A 4 -29.47 -32.33 -16.88
CA ALA A 4 -28.14 -32.60 -16.37
C ALA A 4 -27.13 -31.49 -16.85
N THR A 5 -26.44 -30.88 -15.93
CA THR A 5 -25.32 -29.94 -16.19
C THR A 5 -24.09 -30.70 -16.74
N PRO A 6 -23.43 -30.22 -17.79
CA PRO A 6 -22.27 -30.89 -18.38
C PRO A 6 -21.04 -30.80 -17.46
N THR A 7 -20.31 -31.91 -17.37
CA THR A 7 -19.08 -32.00 -16.55
C THR A 7 -17.87 -31.34 -17.23
N ARG A 8 -16.91 -30.87 -16.39
CA ARG A 8 -15.64 -30.21 -16.83
C ARG A 8 -14.88 -30.94 -17.96
N ARG A 9 -15.04 -32.23 -18.06
CA ARG A 9 -14.40 -33.07 -19.08
C ARG A 9 -15.06 -32.98 -20.48
N GLN A 10 -16.31 -32.55 -20.56
CA GLN A 10 -17.02 -32.31 -21.82
C GLN A 10 -16.70 -30.93 -22.42
N PHE A 11 -16.43 -29.94 -21.55
CA PHE A 11 -16.05 -28.59 -21.97
C PHE A 11 -14.66 -28.56 -22.64
N LEU A 12 -13.71 -29.37 -22.16
CA LEU A 12 -12.33 -29.42 -22.72
C LEU A 12 -12.23 -30.15 -24.06
N LYS A 13 -13.22 -30.94 -24.45
CA LYS A 13 -13.19 -31.63 -25.75
C LYS A 13 -13.76 -30.81 -26.92
N GLN A 14 -14.48 -29.73 -26.64
CA GLN A 14 -15.04 -28.85 -27.68
C GLN A 14 -14.14 -27.67 -28.09
N SER A 15 -13.08 -27.39 -27.34
CA SER A 15 -12.15 -26.28 -27.62
C SER A 15 -10.94 -26.65 -28.51
N ALA A 16 -10.82 -27.88 -28.95
CA ALA A 16 -9.66 -28.38 -29.70
C ALA A 16 -9.82 -28.42 -31.23
N ALA A 17 -10.90 -27.88 -31.78
CA ALA A 17 -11.23 -28.04 -33.21
C ALA A 17 -11.24 -26.73 -34.02
N ALA A 18 -10.67 -25.62 -33.56
CA ALA A 18 -10.70 -24.33 -34.27
C ALA A 18 -9.36 -23.60 -34.31
N LEU A 19 -8.27 -24.32 -34.65
CA LEU A 19 -6.97 -23.71 -34.93
C LEU A 19 -6.26 -24.49 -36.06
N SER A 20 -6.69 -24.28 -37.30
CA SER A 20 -5.94 -24.63 -38.48
C SER A 20 -6.26 -23.65 -39.60
N GLY A 21 -5.31 -22.83 -39.95
CA GLY A 21 -5.28 -22.07 -41.20
C GLY A 21 -5.05 -20.59 -41.07
N LEU A 22 -3.81 -20.16 -41.14
CA LEU A 22 -3.39 -19.09 -42.01
C LEU A 22 -1.82 -19.05 -42.01
N ALA A 23 -1.27 -19.47 -43.13
CA ALA A 23 0.14 -19.50 -43.41
C ALA A 23 0.60 -18.22 -44.14
N LEU A 24 1.80 -17.74 -43.75
CA LEU A 24 2.86 -17.15 -44.55
C LEU A 24 2.55 -16.04 -45.59
N SER A 25 3.05 -14.84 -45.30
CA SER A 25 3.72 -14.04 -46.30
C SER A 25 4.90 -13.27 -45.68
N SER A 26 6.08 -13.69 -46.13
CA SER A 26 7.41 -13.10 -45.95
C SER A 26 7.59 -11.97 -46.95
N CYS A 27 8.36 -10.92 -46.53
CA CYS A 27 9.23 -10.03 -47.31
C CYS A 27 9.34 -8.72 -46.56
N GLY A 28 10.44 -8.10 -46.33
CA GLY A 28 11.77 -8.06 -46.79
C GLY A 28 12.53 -6.99 -46.02
N TRP A 29 13.72 -7.31 -45.57
CA TRP A 29 14.63 -6.38 -44.91
C TRP A 29 15.30 -5.46 -45.94
N THR A 30 15.25 -4.15 -45.71
CA THR A 30 16.22 -3.21 -46.26
C THR A 30 16.84 -2.41 -45.13
N LEU A 31 18.15 -2.61 -44.97
CA LEU A 31 19.05 -1.75 -44.22
C LEU A 31 19.20 -0.41 -44.94
N GLY A 32 18.78 0.67 -44.32
CA GLY A 32 19.05 2.02 -44.74
C GLY A 32 19.10 2.93 -43.51
N GLY A 33 20.32 3.32 -43.12
CA GLY A 33 20.54 4.28 -42.05
C GLY A 33 20.07 5.67 -42.45
N GLN A 34 19.43 6.37 -41.55
CA GLN A 34 19.28 7.82 -41.57
C GLN A 34 19.39 8.42 -40.17
N PRO A 35 19.80 9.68 -40.06
CA PRO A 35 20.30 10.30 -38.84
C PRO A 35 19.19 10.63 -37.84
N SER A 36 19.58 10.67 -36.58
CA SER A 36 18.74 11.08 -35.45
C SER A 36 18.15 12.46 -35.70
N PRO A 37 16.84 12.66 -35.49
CA PRO A 37 16.30 13.99 -35.35
C PRO A 37 16.53 14.46 -33.89
N ASP A 38 16.94 15.71 -33.79
CA ASP A 38 17.00 16.47 -32.55
C ASP A 38 15.66 16.38 -31.82
N LEU A 39 15.71 16.11 -30.51
CA LEU A 39 14.56 16.14 -29.63
C LEU A 39 14.23 17.61 -29.35
N ASP A 40 13.44 18.22 -30.22
CA ASP A 40 12.71 19.43 -29.88
C ASP A 40 11.64 19.04 -28.84
N GLU A 41 11.69 19.71 -27.70
CA GLU A 41 10.69 19.68 -26.64
C GLU A 41 9.38 20.27 -27.17
N ASP A 42 8.55 19.42 -27.77
CA ASP A 42 7.16 19.80 -28.09
C ASP A 42 6.26 19.21 -27.00
N GLU A 43 5.91 20.05 -26.03
CA GLU A 43 4.84 19.82 -25.07
C GLU A 43 3.49 19.78 -25.84
N SER A 44 3.26 18.76 -26.63
CA SER A 44 1.92 18.50 -27.12
C SER A 44 1.11 17.81 -26.02
N ASP A 45 0.23 18.58 -25.37
CA ASP A 45 -0.92 18.09 -24.61
C ASP A 45 -1.61 17.01 -25.44
N VAL A 46 -1.36 15.74 -25.11
CA VAL A 46 -2.18 14.65 -25.61
C VAL A 46 -3.55 14.80 -24.93
N ALA A 47 -4.46 15.46 -25.59
CA ALA A 47 -5.86 15.48 -25.22
C ALA A 47 -6.38 14.04 -25.27
N VAL A 48 -6.42 13.37 -24.13
CA VAL A 48 -7.11 12.09 -23.97
C VAL A 48 -8.60 12.43 -24.02
N ASP A 49 -9.23 12.06 -25.10
CA ASP A 49 -10.68 12.16 -25.26
C ASP A 49 -11.36 11.28 -24.21
N SER A 50 -11.90 11.90 -23.15
CA SER A 50 -12.51 11.20 -22.04
C SER A 50 -13.90 10.71 -22.46
N THR A 51 -13.99 9.46 -22.86
CA THR A 51 -15.24 8.82 -23.31
C THR A 51 -16.25 8.55 -22.19
N ALA A 52 -15.90 8.83 -20.92
CA ALA A 52 -16.82 8.70 -19.78
C ALA A 52 -16.60 9.85 -18.77
N PRO A 53 -17.11 11.06 -19.01
CA PRO A 53 -16.92 12.21 -18.12
C PRO A 53 -17.51 12.00 -16.71
N ASN A 54 -18.35 11.00 -16.49
CA ASN A 54 -19.07 10.75 -15.26
C ASN A 54 -18.55 9.51 -14.49
N GLU A 55 -17.41 8.94 -14.85
CA GLU A 55 -16.80 7.81 -14.15
C GLU A 55 -15.39 8.11 -13.71
N LEU A 56 -15.07 7.67 -12.50
CA LEU A 56 -13.74 7.78 -11.89
C LEU A 56 -13.28 6.39 -11.47
N PHE A 57 -12.22 5.90 -12.08
CA PHE A 57 -11.60 4.63 -11.73
C PHE A 57 -10.48 4.86 -10.73
N ILE A 58 -10.55 4.19 -9.58
CA ILE A 58 -9.59 4.28 -8.49
C ILE A 58 -8.94 2.92 -8.29
N TYR A 59 -7.62 2.89 -8.09
CA TYR A 59 -6.84 1.71 -7.75
C TYR A 59 -6.24 1.90 -6.36
N THR A 60 -6.69 1.15 -5.39
CA THR A 60 -6.44 1.40 -3.97
C THR A 60 -6.23 0.13 -3.16
N TRP A 61 -5.87 0.29 -1.90
CA TRP A 61 -5.86 -0.78 -0.91
C TRP A 61 -7.30 -1.21 -0.56
N ALA A 62 -7.43 -2.43 -0.03
CA ALA A 62 -8.66 -2.82 0.65
C ALA A 62 -8.98 -1.83 1.79
N ASP A 63 -10.23 -1.69 2.13
CA ASP A 63 -10.73 -0.90 3.26
C ASP A 63 -10.46 0.63 3.21
N TYR A 64 -9.89 1.18 2.09
CA TYR A 64 -9.67 2.63 1.94
C TYR A 64 -10.92 3.40 1.47
N THR A 65 -11.96 2.69 1.11
CA THR A 65 -13.24 3.26 0.69
C THR A 65 -14.38 2.42 1.24
N ASP A 66 -15.48 3.08 1.56
CA ASP A 66 -16.74 2.42 1.91
C ASP A 66 -17.89 2.91 1.03
N ALA A 67 -19.03 2.23 1.08
CA ALA A 67 -20.19 2.55 0.26
C ALA A 67 -20.75 3.95 0.53
N ASP A 68 -20.63 4.45 1.78
CA ASP A 68 -21.13 5.77 2.17
C ASP A 68 -20.25 6.89 1.60
N LEU A 69 -18.93 6.71 1.62
CA LEU A 69 -17.97 7.61 1.02
C LEU A 69 -18.20 7.75 -0.49
N LEU A 70 -18.31 6.61 -1.20
CA LEU A 70 -18.52 6.58 -2.65
C LEU A 70 -19.85 7.21 -3.05
N ARG A 71 -20.91 6.97 -2.26
CA ARG A 71 -22.22 7.58 -2.46
C ARG A 71 -22.16 9.09 -2.26
N SER A 72 -21.58 9.56 -1.16
CA SER A 72 -21.43 10.98 -0.84
C SER A 72 -20.67 11.74 -1.93
N PHE A 73 -19.58 11.19 -2.45
CA PHE A 73 -18.86 11.76 -3.58
C PHE A 73 -19.74 11.85 -4.84
N THR A 74 -20.45 10.77 -5.16
CA THR A 74 -21.33 10.73 -6.33
C THR A 74 -22.46 11.74 -6.22
N GLU A 75 -23.07 11.89 -5.05
CA GLU A 75 -24.12 12.88 -4.78
C GLU A 75 -23.63 14.32 -4.93
N GLN A 76 -22.40 14.62 -4.48
CA GLN A 76 -21.82 15.96 -4.57
C GLN A 76 -21.34 16.32 -5.98
N THR A 77 -20.89 15.36 -6.76
CA THR A 77 -20.16 15.64 -8.01
C THR A 77 -20.86 15.13 -9.27
N GLY A 78 -21.80 14.20 -9.13
CA GLY A 78 -22.40 13.48 -10.27
C GLY A 78 -21.46 12.41 -10.87
N ILE A 79 -20.26 12.20 -10.32
CA ILE A 79 -19.25 11.26 -10.83
C ILE A 79 -19.40 9.93 -10.11
N ARG A 80 -19.60 8.84 -10.84
CA ARG A 80 -19.63 7.49 -10.30
C ARG A 80 -18.20 6.97 -10.08
N VAL A 81 -17.91 6.43 -8.91
CA VAL A 81 -16.60 5.86 -8.59
C VAL A 81 -16.62 4.33 -8.80
N ILE A 82 -15.58 3.83 -9.44
CA ILE A 82 -15.32 2.40 -9.63
C ILE A 82 -13.97 2.11 -8.98
N VAL A 83 -13.96 1.13 -8.06
CA VAL A 83 -12.79 0.81 -7.24
C VAL A 83 -12.27 -0.57 -7.61
N ASP A 84 -10.97 -0.63 -7.93
CA ASP A 84 -10.18 -1.86 -7.99
C ASP A 84 -9.22 -1.89 -6.81
N ILE A 85 -8.92 -3.09 -6.31
CA ILE A 85 -8.08 -3.32 -5.13
C ILE A 85 -6.76 -3.98 -5.53
N TYR A 86 -5.69 -3.65 -4.83
CA TYR A 86 -4.41 -4.36 -4.86
C TYR A 86 -3.93 -4.67 -3.43
N ASP A 87 -3.04 -5.65 -3.32
CA ASP A 87 -2.53 -6.19 -2.06
C ASP A 87 -1.05 -5.83 -1.78
N SER A 88 -0.36 -5.21 -2.76
CA SER A 88 1.02 -4.76 -2.59
C SER A 88 1.39 -3.66 -3.57
N ASN A 89 2.28 -2.75 -3.16
CA ASN A 89 2.84 -1.71 -4.03
C ASN A 89 3.54 -2.29 -5.26
N GLU A 90 4.17 -3.45 -5.13
CA GLU A 90 4.87 -4.14 -6.21
C GLU A 90 3.90 -4.67 -7.26
N ALA A 91 2.76 -5.25 -6.84
CA ALA A 91 1.70 -5.70 -7.76
C ALA A 91 1.06 -4.52 -8.49
N MET A 92 0.77 -3.44 -7.77
CA MET A 92 0.28 -2.17 -8.34
C MET A 92 1.26 -1.62 -9.36
N LEU A 93 2.55 -1.50 -9.02
CA LEU A 93 3.58 -0.98 -9.92
C LEU A 93 3.72 -1.84 -11.18
N ALA A 94 3.72 -3.16 -11.05
CA ALA A 94 3.80 -4.08 -12.19
C ALA A 94 2.62 -3.87 -13.16
N LYS A 95 1.40 -3.69 -12.65
CA LYS A 95 0.21 -3.37 -13.47
C LYS A 95 0.36 -2.03 -14.18
N MET A 96 0.89 -1.01 -13.50
CA MET A 96 1.13 0.30 -14.10
C MET A 96 2.17 0.24 -15.23
N GLN A 97 3.27 -0.49 -15.03
CA GLN A 97 4.31 -0.69 -16.04
C GLN A 97 3.82 -1.50 -17.25
N ALA A 98 2.86 -2.39 -17.06
CA ALA A 98 2.20 -3.14 -18.14
C ALA A 98 1.18 -2.32 -18.95
N GLY A 99 1.06 -1.01 -18.69
CA GLY A 99 0.13 -0.11 -19.39
C GLY A 99 -1.19 0.13 -18.66
N GLY A 100 -1.34 -0.38 -17.43
CA GLY A 100 -2.56 -0.20 -16.62
C GLY A 100 -2.85 1.22 -16.18
N GLY A 101 -1.90 2.16 -16.34
CA GLY A 101 -2.10 3.56 -15.95
C GLY A 101 -3.22 4.28 -16.72
N SER A 102 -3.55 3.84 -17.93
CA SER A 102 -4.68 4.39 -18.71
C SER A 102 -6.06 3.92 -18.22
N SER A 103 -6.11 2.98 -17.30
CA SER A 103 -7.36 2.47 -16.73
C SER A 103 -7.78 3.23 -15.47
N TYR A 104 -6.86 3.93 -14.80
CA TYR A 104 -7.12 4.56 -13.50
C TYR A 104 -6.84 6.04 -13.53
N SER A 105 -7.63 6.78 -12.76
CA SER A 105 -7.47 8.23 -12.59
C SER A 105 -6.85 8.59 -11.24
N ILE A 106 -7.00 7.74 -10.23
CA ILE A 106 -6.36 7.84 -8.91
C ILE A 106 -5.74 6.50 -8.53
N ILE A 107 -4.54 6.55 -7.93
CA ILE A 107 -3.88 5.40 -7.30
C ILE A 107 -3.43 5.83 -5.90
N TYR A 108 -3.34 4.87 -4.97
CA TYR A 108 -2.96 5.11 -3.57
C TYR A 108 -1.62 4.44 -3.18
N PRO A 109 -0.49 4.83 -3.79
CA PRO A 109 0.80 4.27 -3.42
C PRO A 109 1.27 4.74 -2.05
N SER A 110 2.04 3.89 -1.38
CA SER A 110 2.80 4.30 -0.21
C SER A 110 3.96 5.24 -0.60
N ASP A 111 4.45 5.98 0.35
CA ASP A 111 5.48 7.03 0.24
C ASP A 111 6.69 6.61 -0.61
N TYR A 112 7.36 5.49 -0.28
CA TYR A 112 8.52 5.02 -1.04
C TYR A 112 8.22 4.71 -2.51
N MET A 113 6.99 4.29 -2.79
CA MET A 113 6.56 3.94 -4.13
C MET A 113 6.29 5.17 -5.00
N VAL A 114 5.88 6.30 -4.40
CA VAL A 114 5.72 7.57 -5.13
C VAL A 114 7.03 7.98 -5.82
N GLY A 115 8.14 8.01 -5.07
CA GLY A 115 9.44 8.34 -5.64
C GLY A 115 9.86 7.39 -6.77
N ARG A 116 9.53 6.09 -6.62
CA ARG A 116 9.79 5.08 -7.65
C ARG A 116 8.95 5.29 -8.91
N MET A 117 7.65 5.55 -8.74
CA MET A 117 6.75 5.82 -9.87
C MET A 117 7.11 7.12 -10.60
N ALA A 118 7.54 8.15 -9.87
CA ALA A 118 8.01 9.41 -10.45
C ALA A 118 9.27 9.20 -11.31
N GLN A 119 10.26 8.45 -10.81
CA GLN A 119 11.46 8.09 -11.58
C GLN A 119 11.15 7.30 -12.87
N LEU A 120 10.10 6.50 -12.85
CA LEU A 120 9.62 5.74 -14.02
C LEU A 120 8.70 6.55 -14.93
N GLN A 121 8.49 7.82 -14.62
CA GLN A 121 7.60 8.73 -15.37
C GLN A 121 6.16 8.19 -15.50
N LEU A 122 5.65 7.53 -14.47
CA LEU A 122 4.29 6.98 -14.43
C LEU A 122 3.27 7.96 -13.87
N LEU A 123 3.73 9.03 -13.21
CA LEU A 123 2.89 10.01 -12.52
C LEU A 123 2.79 11.33 -13.31
N ARG A 124 1.65 12.00 -13.15
CA ARG A 124 1.43 13.38 -13.58
C ARG A 124 1.85 14.33 -12.45
N PRO A 125 2.64 15.39 -12.72
CA PRO A 125 2.83 16.45 -11.75
C PRO A 125 1.49 17.08 -11.38
N LEU A 126 1.31 17.36 -10.09
CA LEU A 126 0.08 17.95 -9.58
C LEU A 126 0.06 19.48 -9.79
N GLU A 127 -1.05 19.99 -10.28
CA GLU A 127 -1.35 21.41 -10.32
C GLU A 127 -1.86 21.85 -8.94
N ARG A 128 -0.97 22.29 -8.06
CA ARG A 128 -1.31 22.64 -6.67
C ARG A 128 -2.43 23.65 -6.53
N SER A 129 -2.56 24.58 -7.48
CA SER A 129 -3.66 25.56 -7.52
C SER A 129 -5.05 24.94 -7.68
N ARG A 130 -5.13 23.69 -8.13
CA ARG A 130 -6.38 22.94 -8.25
C ARG A 130 -6.73 22.13 -7.00
N ILE A 131 -5.83 22.05 -6.01
CA ILE A 131 -6.02 21.27 -4.78
C ILE A 131 -6.31 22.23 -3.63
N GLN A 132 -7.48 22.08 -3.04
CA GLN A 132 -7.91 22.86 -1.88
C GLN A 132 -7.46 22.16 -0.58
N GLY A 133 -7.05 22.94 0.41
CA GLY A 133 -6.76 22.43 1.73
C GLY A 133 -5.36 21.84 1.93
N LEU A 134 -4.44 21.94 0.97
CA LEU A 134 -3.04 21.53 1.17
C LEU A 134 -2.36 22.25 2.35
N ASP A 135 -2.75 23.48 2.66
CA ASP A 135 -2.26 24.24 3.81
C ASP A 135 -2.73 23.65 5.16
N ASN A 136 -3.72 22.77 5.14
CA ASN A 136 -4.17 22.03 6.31
C ASN A 136 -3.30 20.82 6.65
N LEU A 137 -2.36 20.43 5.81
CA LEU A 137 -1.41 19.36 6.15
C LEU A 137 -0.59 19.74 7.38
N PHE A 138 -0.38 18.78 8.28
CA PHE A 138 0.66 18.93 9.30
C PHE A 138 2.02 19.12 8.65
N GLU A 139 2.90 19.89 9.28
CA GLU A 139 4.20 20.29 8.73
C GLU A 139 5.03 19.09 8.24
N LYS A 140 5.03 17.98 8.99
CA LYS A 140 5.76 16.76 8.64
C LYS A 140 5.32 16.11 7.31
N PHE A 141 4.13 16.42 6.80
CA PHE A 141 3.61 15.93 5.51
C PHE A 141 3.71 16.96 4.39
N GLN A 142 4.20 18.16 4.69
CA GLN A 142 4.55 19.14 3.70
C GLN A 142 6.00 18.93 3.24
N ASN A 143 6.24 18.93 1.94
CA ASN A 143 7.58 18.75 1.38
C ASN A 143 8.32 17.47 1.85
N PRO A 144 7.69 16.27 1.77
CA PRO A 144 8.30 15.03 2.24
C PRO A 144 9.49 14.62 1.37
N LEU A 145 10.46 13.88 1.95
CA LEU A 145 11.65 13.43 1.24
C LEU A 145 11.38 12.53 0.03
N TYR A 146 10.29 11.78 0.06
CA TYR A 146 9.90 10.88 -1.04
C TYR A 146 9.27 11.62 -2.23
N ASP A 147 8.76 12.83 -2.01
CA ASP A 147 8.13 13.68 -3.03
C ASP A 147 8.29 15.17 -2.67
N PRO A 148 9.47 15.76 -2.95
CA PRO A 148 9.72 17.16 -2.64
C PRO A 148 8.65 18.09 -3.21
N GLU A 149 8.19 19.05 -2.37
CA GLU A 149 7.13 20.01 -2.67
C GLU A 149 5.74 19.37 -2.92
N ASN A 150 5.54 18.09 -2.57
CA ASN A 150 4.33 17.33 -2.90
C ASN A 150 4.00 17.45 -4.40
N ARG A 151 5.01 17.25 -5.23
CA ARG A 151 4.92 17.48 -6.68
C ARG A 151 4.02 16.47 -7.38
N TYR A 152 3.99 15.22 -6.92
CA TYR A 152 3.27 14.12 -7.56
C TYR A 152 2.18 13.52 -6.68
N SER A 153 2.22 13.77 -5.39
CA SER A 153 1.35 13.10 -4.43
C SER A 153 0.72 14.04 -3.41
N VAL A 154 -0.42 13.63 -2.91
CA VAL A 154 -1.09 14.25 -1.78
C VAL A 154 -1.19 13.20 -0.66
N PRO A 155 -0.61 13.43 0.54
CA PRO A 155 -0.75 12.51 1.66
C PRO A 155 -2.22 12.31 2.02
N PHE A 156 -2.61 11.04 2.18
CA PHE A 156 -3.99 10.65 2.46
C PHE A 156 -4.16 10.14 3.89
N THR A 157 -3.35 9.17 4.26
CA THR A 157 -3.31 8.59 5.61
C THR A 157 -1.89 8.22 5.99
N TRP A 158 -1.67 8.01 7.29
CA TRP A 158 -0.38 7.56 7.82
C TRP A 158 -0.59 6.68 9.04
N GLY A 159 0.44 5.97 9.44
CA GLY A 159 0.41 5.15 10.63
C GLY A 159 1.74 4.48 10.89
N THR A 160 1.75 3.57 11.85
CA THR A 160 2.91 2.77 12.23
C THR A 160 2.65 1.30 11.97
N THR A 161 3.72 0.55 11.76
CA THR A 161 3.70 -0.92 11.78
C THR A 161 4.13 -1.40 13.16
N GLY A 162 3.52 -2.46 13.65
CA GLY A 162 3.85 -2.99 14.97
C GLY A 162 3.38 -4.40 15.18
N LEU A 163 3.27 -4.77 16.46
CA LEU A 163 2.79 -6.06 16.89
C LEU A 163 1.39 -5.94 17.49
N ILE A 164 0.45 -6.66 16.92
CA ILE A 164 -0.92 -6.87 17.44
C ILE A 164 -0.89 -8.19 18.18
N TYR A 165 -1.32 -8.21 19.43
CA TYR A 165 -1.20 -9.40 20.27
C TYR A 165 -2.41 -9.60 21.17
N ASN A 166 -2.67 -10.86 21.53
CA ASN A 166 -3.71 -11.22 22.48
C ASN A 166 -3.13 -11.26 23.90
N SER A 167 -3.42 -10.22 24.70
CA SER A 167 -2.88 -10.05 26.04
C SER A 167 -3.35 -11.16 27.02
N ALA A 168 -4.55 -11.72 26.81
CA ALA A 168 -5.05 -12.84 27.60
C ALA A 168 -4.34 -14.19 27.31
N ARG A 169 -3.56 -14.28 26.20
CA ARG A 169 -2.90 -15.50 25.77
C ARG A 169 -1.37 -15.49 25.88
N LEU A 170 -0.81 -14.35 26.26
CA LEU A 170 0.62 -14.17 26.47
C LEU A 170 0.91 -14.02 27.96
N SER A 171 1.99 -14.65 28.44
CA SER A 171 2.46 -14.50 29.81
C SER A 171 3.10 -13.13 30.08
N THR A 172 3.65 -12.54 29.02
CA THR A 172 4.26 -11.20 29.02
C THR A 172 3.92 -10.53 27.72
N PRO A 173 3.44 -9.27 27.73
CA PRO A 173 3.18 -8.54 26.49
C PRO A 173 4.49 -8.26 25.72
N PRO A 174 4.46 -8.26 24.39
CA PRO A 174 5.58 -7.81 23.58
C PRO A 174 5.81 -6.31 23.76
N ASP A 175 7.07 -5.90 23.81
CA ASP A 175 7.49 -4.50 23.87
C ASP A 175 8.47 -4.13 22.74
N ASP A 176 9.09 -5.13 22.11
CA ASP A 176 10.02 -4.93 21.01
C ASP A 176 9.97 -6.09 19.99
N TRP A 177 10.57 -5.89 18.82
CA TRP A 177 10.70 -6.93 17.79
C TRP A 177 11.39 -8.20 18.32
N GLU A 178 12.40 -8.07 19.18
CA GLU A 178 13.16 -9.18 19.75
C GLU A 178 12.28 -10.17 20.54
N TYR A 179 11.13 -9.72 21.02
CA TYR A 179 10.13 -10.60 21.65
C TYR A 179 9.79 -11.81 20.78
N LEU A 180 9.71 -11.65 19.47
CA LEU A 180 9.34 -12.72 18.55
C LEU A 180 10.34 -13.87 18.57
N TRP A 181 11.63 -13.58 18.72
CA TRP A 181 12.69 -14.58 18.76
C TRP A 181 12.88 -15.18 20.16
N THR A 182 12.80 -14.37 21.19
CA THR A 182 12.94 -14.83 22.58
C THR A 182 11.78 -15.70 23.03
N HIS A 183 10.59 -15.53 22.48
CA HIS A 183 9.38 -16.31 22.77
C HIS A 183 8.97 -17.26 21.63
N GLN A 184 9.90 -17.59 20.73
CA GLN A 184 9.64 -18.37 19.53
C GLN A 184 8.93 -19.71 19.81
N SER A 185 9.29 -20.41 20.88
CA SER A 185 8.66 -21.68 21.26
C SER A 185 7.18 -21.52 21.61
N ASP A 186 6.83 -20.46 22.32
CA ASP A 186 5.46 -20.11 22.71
C ASP A 186 4.62 -19.66 21.54
N LEU A 187 5.27 -19.06 20.55
CA LEU A 187 4.66 -18.55 19.32
C LEU A 187 4.59 -19.60 18.20
N SER A 188 5.01 -20.84 18.45
CA SER A 188 5.08 -21.90 17.41
C SER A 188 3.76 -22.00 16.62
N ARG A 189 3.80 -21.66 15.32
CA ARG A 189 2.67 -21.63 14.39
C ARG A 189 1.52 -20.70 14.83
N ARG A 190 1.81 -19.68 15.66
CA ARG A 190 0.83 -18.72 16.18
C ARG A 190 1.24 -17.26 15.97
N LEU A 191 2.19 -17.04 15.08
CA LEU A 191 2.68 -15.73 14.65
C LEU A 191 2.44 -15.58 13.14
N THR A 192 1.99 -14.39 12.70
CA THR A 192 2.03 -14.00 11.29
C THR A 192 2.90 -12.76 11.11
N LEU A 193 3.62 -12.73 10.01
CA LEU A 193 4.25 -11.53 9.49
C LEU A 193 3.49 -11.08 8.23
N MET A 194 3.64 -9.82 7.88
CA MET A 194 3.01 -9.24 6.70
C MET A 194 3.53 -9.87 5.40
N ASN A 195 2.74 -9.81 4.33
CA ASN A 195 3.19 -10.17 2.98
C ASN A 195 3.81 -8.96 2.26
N ASP A 196 4.66 -8.23 2.98
CA ASP A 196 5.36 -7.05 2.50
C ASP A 196 6.86 -7.18 2.78
N VAL A 197 7.67 -7.09 1.71
CA VAL A 197 9.11 -7.27 1.78
C VAL A 197 9.81 -6.16 2.57
N ARG A 198 9.33 -4.91 2.43
CA ARG A 198 9.97 -3.75 3.08
C ARG A 198 9.67 -3.77 4.57
N GLU A 199 8.44 -4.07 4.94
CA GLU A 199 8.02 -4.17 6.33
C GLU A 199 8.71 -5.33 7.06
N VAL A 200 8.69 -6.53 6.51
CA VAL A 200 9.25 -7.70 7.18
C VAL A 200 10.78 -7.64 7.27
N MET A 201 11.46 -7.26 6.18
CA MET A 201 12.92 -7.09 6.23
C MET A 201 13.33 -5.93 7.12
N GLY A 202 12.53 -4.84 7.15
CA GLY A 202 12.73 -3.70 8.03
C GLY A 202 12.62 -4.09 9.51
N ALA A 203 11.61 -4.85 9.90
CA ALA A 203 11.47 -5.39 11.25
C ALA A 203 12.67 -6.27 11.64
N GLY A 204 13.12 -7.13 10.73
CA GLY A 204 14.34 -7.94 10.94
C GLY A 204 15.62 -7.11 11.05
N LEU A 205 15.73 -5.99 10.35
CA LEU A 205 16.84 -5.05 10.48
C LEU A 205 16.79 -4.32 11.82
N ARG A 206 15.61 -3.82 12.22
CA ARG A 206 15.43 -3.11 13.50
C ARG A 206 15.70 -4.00 14.70
N SER A 207 15.26 -5.25 14.69
CA SER A 207 15.56 -6.21 15.78
C SER A 207 17.07 -6.45 15.98
N LEU A 208 17.87 -6.21 14.93
CA LEU A 208 19.34 -6.28 14.97
C LEU A 208 20.00 -4.91 15.24
N GLY A 209 19.22 -3.86 15.51
CA GLY A 209 19.73 -2.51 15.76
C GLY A 209 20.14 -1.74 14.51
N TYR A 210 19.75 -2.19 13.31
CA TYR A 210 20.01 -1.49 12.05
C TYR A 210 18.84 -0.57 11.67
N SER A 211 19.08 0.39 10.76
CA SER A 211 18.02 1.20 10.17
C SER A 211 17.05 0.34 9.36
N TYR A 212 15.76 0.72 9.37
CA TYR A 212 14.73 0.15 8.49
C TYR A 212 15.11 0.29 7.01
N ASN A 213 15.90 1.31 6.69
CA ASN A 213 16.36 1.65 5.35
C ASN A 213 17.79 1.17 5.07
N ALA A 214 18.35 0.27 5.86
CA ALA A 214 19.70 -0.24 5.66
C ALA A 214 19.85 -0.93 4.29
N THR A 215 20.87 -0.53 3.52
CA THR A 215 21.17 -1.06 2.18
C THR A 215 22.50 -1.84 2.16
N ASP A 216 23.24 -1.87 3.27
CA ASP A 216 24.45 -2.66 3.40
C ASP A 216 24.16 -4.15 3.22
N ARG A 217 24.98 -4.81 2.40
CA ARG A 217 24.76 -6.21 2.03
C ARG A 217 24.86 -7.17 3.22
N ALA A 218 25.75 -6.90 4.16
CA ALA A 218 25.94 -7.75 5.34
C ALA A 218 24.76 -7.61 6.30
N GLN A 219 24.27 -6.38 6.51
CA GLN A 219 23.09 -6.10 7.34
C GLN A 219 21.81 -6.74 6.76
N ILE A 220 21.54 -6.59 5.45
CA ILE A 220 20.39 -7.22 4.78
C ILE A 220 20.48 -8.75 4.90
N ARG A 221 21.68 -9.31 4.73
CA ARG A 221 21.89 -10.74 4.88
C ARG A 221 21.64 -11.21 6.32
N ALA A 222 22.15 -10.48 7.31
CA ALA A 222 21.94 -10.77 8.72
C ALA A 222 20.45 -10.75 9.09
N ALA A 223 19.71 -9.74 8.63
CA ALA A 223 18.26 -9.66 8.82
C ALA A 223 17.52 -10.85 8.18
N TYR A 224 17.90 -11.25 6.97
CA TYR A 224 17.34 -12.44 6.33
C TYR A 224 17.60 -13.71 7.13
N GLU A 225 18.86 -13.95 7.58
CA GLU A 225 19.22 -15.11 8.37
C GLU A 225 18.49 -15.13 9.72
N HIS A 226 18.32 -13.96 10.33
CA HIS A 226 17.55 -13.80 11.56
C HIS A 226 16.05 -14.13 11.34
N LEU A 227 15.43 -13.65 10.26
CA LEU A 227 14.05 -13.99 9.90
C LEU A 227 13.87 -15.47 9.55
N VAL A 228 14.87 -16.13 8.94
CA VAL A 228 14.86 -17.59 8.71
C VAL A 228 14.78 -18.34 10.04
N ASN A 229 15.48 -17.89 11.06
CA ASN A 229 15.43 -18.50 12.40
C ASN A 229 14.04 -18.35 13.05
N LEU A 230 13.25 -17.36 12.67
CA LEU A 230 11.89 -17.15 13.17
C LEU A 230 10.84 -18.06 12.51
N LYS A 231 11.15 -18.71 11.38
CA LYS A 231 10.22 -19.54 10.61
C LYS A 231 9.42 -20.56 11.42
N PRO A 232 9.98 -21.27 12.45
CA PRO A 232 9.20 -22.22 13.25
C PRO A 232 8.02 -21.57 14.01
N ALA A 233 8.09 -20.28 14.33
CA ALA A 233 7.01 -19.53 14.98
C ALA A 233 5.91 -19.15 13.99
N LEU A 234 6.23 -19.00 12.69
CA LEU A 234 5.32 -18.45 11.69
C LEU A 234 4.23 -19.46 11.31
N ALA A 235 2.99 -19.00 11.34
CA ALA A 235 1.88 -19.65 10.68
C ALA A 235 1.92 -19.40 9.16
N ASN A 236 2.02 -18.14 8.75
CA ASN A 236 2.15 -17.72 7.35
C ASN A 236 2.66 -16.28 7.23
N PHE A 237 2.80 -15.80 5.97
CA PHE A 237 2.93 -14.39 5.61
C PHE A 237 1.62 -13.93 5.00
N THR A 238 0.98 -12.90 5.58
CA THR A 238 -0.30 -12.37 5.11
C THR A 238 -0.47 -10.91 5.52
N THR A 239 -1.03 -10.09 4.66
CA THR A 239 -1.33 -8.68 4.97
C THR A 239 -2.68 -8.55 5.69
N ASP A 240 -3.70 -9.29 5.26
CA ASP A 240 -5.07 -9.15 5.77
C ASP A 240 -5.60 -10.41 6.49
N GLY A 241 -5.23 -11.61 6.03
CA GLY A 241 -5.80 -12.88 6.51
C GLY A 241 -5.46 -13.27 7.95
N TRP A 242 -4.71 -12.46 8.69
CA TRP A 242 -4.43 -12.65 10.11
C TRP A 242 -5.58 -12.20 11.02
N ARG A 243 -6.43 -11.26 10.56
CA ARG A 243 -7.52 -10.67 11.37
C ARG A 243 -8.47 -11.75 11.90
N ASP A 244 -9.04 -12.54 11.02
CA ASP A 244 -9.94 -13.65 11.42
C ASP A 244 -9.25 -14.66 12.32
N LEU A 245 -7.97 -14.96 12.05
CA LEU A 245 -7.21 -15.95 12.82
C LEU A 245 -6.89 -15.47 14.25
N ILE A 246 -6.57 -14.18 14.45
CA ILE A 246 -6.30 -13.65 15.79
C ILE A 246 -7.59 -13.49 16.60
N LEU A 247 -8.69 -13.07 15.95
CA LEU A 247 -10.02 -12.99 16.57
C LEU A 247 -10.53 -14.37 16.99
N ALA A 248 -10.31 -15.39 16.17
CA ALA A 248 -10.62 -16.79 16.51
C ALA A 248 -9.69 -17.37 17.59
N GLY A 249 -8.58 -16.68 17.88
CA GLY A 249 -7.56 -17.13 18.83
C GLY A 249 -6.61 -18.19 18.29
N ASP A 250 -6.54 -18.36 16.98
CA ASP A 250 -5.58 -19.24 16.32
C ASP A 250 -4.17 -18.61 16.28
N LEU A 251 -4.08 -17.30 16.35
CA LEU A 251 -2.84 -16.56 16.51
C LEU A 251 -2.73 -15.96 17.92
N LYS A 252 -1.49 -15.79 18.37
CA LYS A 252 -1.13 -15.03 19.59
C LYS A 252 -0.60 -13.64 19.26
N VAL A 253 0.13 -13.53 18.15
CA VAL A 253 0.76 -12.30 17.67
C VAL A 253 0.62 -12.19 16.15
N ALA A 254 0.37 -11.00 15.67
CA ALA A 254 0.42 -10.65 14.25
C ALA A 254 1.23 -9.36 14.06
N MET A 255 2.06 -9.30 13.03
CA MET A 255 2.61 -8.05 12.53
C MET A 255 1.54 -7.37 11.68
N GLY A 256 1.22 -6.11 11.97
CA GLY A 256 0.18 -5.38 11.26
C GLY A 256 0.27 -3.87 11.44
N TYR A 257 -0.64 -3.17 10.81
CA TYR A 257 -0.72 -1.72 10.84
C TYR A 257 -1.55 -1.22 12.03
N SER A 258 -1.27 0.00 12.46
CA SER A 258 -1.94 0.62 13.61
C SER A 258 -3.47 0.74 13.44
N PHE A 259 -3.96 1.02 12.23
CA PHE A 259 -5.40 1.12 11.98
C PHE A 259 -6.11 -0.24 12.06
N ASP A 260 -5.47 -1.31 11.58
CA ASP A 260 -5.97 -2.68 11.71
C ASP A 260 -6.09 -3.11 13.17
N ALA A 261 -5.11 -2.71 13.97
CA ALA A 261 -5.09 -3.00 15.39
C ALA A 261 -6.32 -2.42 16.10
N LEU A 262 -6.70 -1.19 15.79
CA LEU A 262 -7.90 -0.57 16.36
C LEU A 262 -9.17 -1.31 15.95
N SER A 263 -9.28 -1.67 14.67
CA SER A 263 -10.43 -2.43 14.17
C SER A 263 -10.64 -3.74 14.92
N VAL A 264 -9.58 -4.54 15.11
CA VAL A 264 -9.70 -5.83 15.83
C VAL A 264 -9.84 -5.66 17.34
N SER A 265 -9.31 -4.57 17.92
CA SER A 265 -9.45 -4.27 19.36
C SER A 265 -10.89 -3.90 19.74
N ASP A 266 -11.62 -3.24 18.82
CA ASP A 266 -13.06 -2.97 18.99
C ASP A 266 -13.88 -4.27 19.07
N GLU A 267 -13.49 -5.29 18.30
CA GLU A 267 -14.16 -6.59 18.32
C GLU A 267 -13.75 -7.45 19.53
N ASN A 268 -12.50 -7.34 19.96
CA ASN A 268 -11.94 -8.09 21.09
C ASN A 268 -10.99 -7.22 21.91
N PRO A 269 -11.40 -6.73 23.09
CA PRO A 269 -10.58 -5.87 23.97
C PRO A 269 -9.28 -6.52 24.50
N ASP A 270 -9.13 -7.84 24.41
CA ASP A 270 -7.88 -8.52 24.75
C ASP A 270 -6.80 -8.35 23.68
N LEU A 271 -7.16 -7.80 22.51
CA LEU A 271 -6.21 -7.52 21.43
C LEU A 271 -5.64 -6.12 21.62
N GLU A 272 -4.34 -6.06 21.77
CA GLU A 272 -3.57 -4.84 21.99
C GLU A 272 -2.53 -4.63 20.89
N TYR A 273 -2.06 -3.41 20.79
CA TYR A 273 -1.04 -3.01 19.80
C TYR A 273 0.16 -2.35 20.47
N VAL A 274 1.33 -2.65 19.97
CA VAL A 274 2.57 -1.98 20.39
C VAL A 274 3.44 -1.62 19.20
N VAL A 275 3.93 -0.37 19.19
CA VAL A 275 5.05 0.03 18.34
C VAL A 275 6.33 -0.40 19.06
N PRO A 276 7.17 -1.27 18.46
CA PRO A 276 8.37 -1.79 19.10
C PRO A 276 9.33 -0.71 19.58
N MET A 277 9.94 -0.93 20.76
CA MET A 277 10.83 0.06 21.40
C MET A 277 12.07 0.39 20.58
N SER A 278 12.60 -0.56 19.82
CA SER A 278 13.68 -0.32 18.88
C SER A 278 13.27 0.52 17.66
N GLY A 279 11.99 0.82 17.53
CA GLY A 279 11.40 1.58 16.43
C GLY A 279 10.83 0.71 15.32
N SER A 280 10.07 1.33 14.43
CA SER A 280 9.35 0.65 13.35
C SER A 280 9.26 1.54 12.10
N SER A 281 8.47 1.12 11.11
CA SER A 281 8.11 1.98 9.99
C SER A 281 7.05 3.01 10.41
N LEU A 282 7.21 4.21 9.88
CA LEU A 282 6.20 5.27 9.82
C LEU A 282 5.83 5.42 8.36
N TRP A 283 4.74 4.79 7.96
CA TRP A 283 4.29 4.81 6.57
C TRP A 283 3.31 5.94 6.30
N THR A 284 3.30 6.40 5.06
CA THR A 284 2.32 7.38 4.56
C THR A 284 1.79 6.89 3.23
N ASP A 285 0.48 6.69 3.14
CA ASP A 285 -0.14 6.43 1.86
C ASP A 285 -0.69 7.72 1.26
N THR A 286 -0.61 7.78 -0.05
CA THR A 286 -0.83 9.01 -0.80
C THR A 286 -1.86 8.82 -1.90
N MET A 287 -2.40 9.90 -2.42
CA MET A 287 -3.15 9.92 -3.67
C MET A 287 -2.27 10.49 -4.79
N VAL A 288 -2.18 9.77 -5.90
CA VAL A 288 -1.46 10.20 -7.10
C VAL A 288 -2.34 10.10 -8.34
N ILE A 289 -2.02 10.91 -9.35
CA ILE A 289 -2.68 10.87 -10.67
C ILE A 289 -1.71 10.22 -11.66
N PRO A 290 -2.06 9.06 -12.28
CA PRO A 290 -1.24 8.48 -13.35
C PRO A 290 -1.04 9.46 -14.50
N ARG A 291 0.12 9.38 -15.17
CA ARG A 291 0.40 10.25 -16.33
C ARG A 291 -0.65 10.09 -17.44
N THR A 292 -1.15 8.90 -17.63
CA THR A 292 -2.14 8.53 -18.65
C THR A 292 -3.57 8.45 -18.10
N ALA A 293 -3.85 9.09 -16.97
CA ALA A 293 -5.17 9.08 -16.32
C ALA A 293 -6.29 9.51 -17.28
N PRO A 294 -7.36 8.70 -17.43
CA PRO A 294 -8.43 9.00 -18.38
C PRO A 294 -9.34 10.14 -17.92
N ASN A 295 -9.46 10.40 -16.62
CA ASN A 295 -10.32 11.44 -16.06
C ASN A 295 -9.55 12.27 -15.01
N VAL A 296 -8.68 13.18 -15.49
CA VAL A 296 -7.87 14.07 -14.63
C VAL A 296 -8.74 15.04 -13.83
N GLN A 297 -9.85 15.53 -14.43
CA GLN A 297 -10.77 16.43 -13.73
C GLN A 297 -11.47 15.72 -12.57
N GLY A 298 -11.96 14.51 -12.78
CA GLY A 298 -12.53 13.67 -11.73
C GLY A 298 -11.51 13.33 -10.64
N ALA A 299 -10.25 13.13 -11.02
CA ALA A 299 -9.17 12.91 -10.05
C ALA A 299 -8.98 14.10 -9.10
N TYR A 300 -8.93 15.32 -9.60
CA TYR A 300 -8.86 16.51 -8.75
C TYR A 300 -10.15 16.71 -7.92
N ALA A 301 -11.31 16.40 -8.46
CA ALA A 301 -12.57 16.45 -7.70
C ALA A 301 -12.51 15.46 -6.53
N TRP A 302 -11.98 14.24 -6.74
CA TRP A 302 -11.79 13.23 -5.69
C TRP A 302 -10.80 13.69 -4.62
N ILE A 303 -9.63 14.19 -5.01
CA ILE A 303 -8.63 14.70 -4.07
C ILE A 303 -9.24 15.81 -3.21
N ASN A 304 -9.93 16.77 -3.82
CA ASN A 304 -10.57 17.87 -3.09
C ASN A 304 -11.69 17.40 -2.16
N PHE A 305 -12.46 16.40 -2.57
CA PHE A 305 -13.48 15.79 -1.73
C PHE A 305 -12.88 15.12 -0.50
N MET A 306 -11.84 14.30 -0.69
CA MET A 306 -11.14 13.62 0.41
C MET A 306 -10.44 14.59 1.37
N PHE A 307 -10.07 15.78 0.90
CA PHE A 307 -9.45 16.84 1.70
C PHE A 307 -10.42 17.74 2.46
N GLN A 308 -11.74 17.61 2.21
CA GLN A 308 -12.73 18.30 3.04
C GLN A 308 -12.59 17.83 4.49
N PRO A 309 -12.44 18.76 5.47
CA PRO A 309 -12.18 18.38 6.86
C PRO A 309 -13.22 17.41 7.43
N GLN A 310 -14.49 17.63 7.13
CA GLN A 310 -15.57 16.76 7.61
C GLN A 310 -15.50 15.36 6.99
N VAL A 311 -15.28 15.25 5.67
CA VAL A 311 -15.13 13.95 4.98
C VAL A 311 -13.96 13.15 5.54
N ALA A 312 -12.82 13.83 5.73
CA ALA A 312 -11.65 13.18 6.31
C ALA A 312 -11.87 12.76 7.78
N ALA A 313 -12.57 13.58 8.59
CA ALA A 313 -12.90 13.24 9.98
C ALA A 313 -13.85 12.04 10.04
N ASP A 314 -14.94 12.06 9.27
CA ASP A 314 -15.92 10.97 9.20
C ASP A 314 -15.27 9.64 8.76
N LEU A 315 -14.27 9.71 7.87
CA LEU A 315 -13.52 8.55 7.41
C LEU A 315 -12.65 7.95 8.55
N ILE A 316 -12.00 8.81 9.34
CA ILE A 316 -11.20 8.38 10.49
C ILE A 316 -12.08 7.67 11.52
N GLU A 317 -13.26 8.23 11.83
CA GLU A 317 -14.19 7.64 12.78
C GLU A 317 -14.72 6.27 12.35
N ARG A 318 -14.78 6.01 11.05
CA ARG A 318 -15.28 4.73 10.53
C ARG A 318 -14.19 3.71 10.22
N LEU A 319 -13.01 4.16 9.79
CA LEU A 319 -11.96 3.28 9.27
C LEU A 319 -10.66 3.35 10.08
N TYR A 320 -10.62 4.15 11.14
CA TYR A 320 -9.48 4.30 12.06
C TYR A 320 -8.16 4.75 11.39
N PHE A 321 -8.22 5.48 10.29
CA PHE A 321 -7.02 6.01 9.65
C PHE A 321 -6.53 7.28 10.31
N ALA A 322 -5.22 7.37 10.61
CA ALA A 322 -4.64 8.64 11.03
C ALA A 322 -4.58 9.62 9.85
N THR A 323 -5.04 10.84 10.06
CA THR A 323 -5.08 11.86 9.01
C THR A 323 -3.86 12.76 8.99
N PRO A 324 -3.31 13.11 7.81
CA PRO A 324 -2.35 14.18 7.69
C PRO A 324 -2.98 15.57 7.71
N ASN A 325 -4.33 15.69 7.67
CA ASN A 325 -5.09 16.92 7.61
C ASN A 325 -5.40 17.44 9.03
N ARG A 326 -4.73 18.52 9.44
CA ARG A 326 -4.89 19.16 10.76
C ARG A 326 -6.30 19.66 11.01
N ALA A 327 -7.01 20.15 9.97
CA ALA A 327 -8.37 20.62 10.14
C ALA A 327 -9.33 19.44 10.43
N ALA A 328 -9.14 18.30 9.79
CA ALA A 328 -9.89 17.07 10.10
C ALA A 328 -9.56 16.55 11.50
N TYR A 329 -8.27 16.48 11.88
CA TYR A 329 -7.84 16.10 13.22
C TYR A 329 -8.54 16.91 14.33
N ASN A 330 -8.70 18.22 14.12
CA ASN A 330 -9.37 19.10 15.10
C ASN A 330 -10.88 18.84 15.25
N LEU A 331 -11.50 18.13 14.29
CA LEU A 331 -12.91 17.74 14.34
C LEU A 331 -13.14 16.43 15.09
N LEU A 332 -12.10 15.60 15.25
CA LEU A 332 -12.21 14.31 15.94
C LEU A 332 -12.59 14.49 17.42
N SER A 333 -13.21 13.45 17.98
CA SER A 333 -13.44 13.34 19.42
C SER A 333 -12.11 13.39 20.19
N GLN A 334 -12.18 13.77 21.47
CA GLN A 334 -10.99 13.75 22.33
C GLN A 334 -10.40 12.34 22.44
N GLU A 335 -11.25 11.34 22.54
CA GLU A 335 -10.86 9.93 22.63
C GLU A 335 -9.99 9.49 21.43
N LEU A 336 -10.42 9.80 20.22
CA LEU A 336 -9.65 9.48 19.02
C LEU A 336 -8.33 10.27 18.92
N ARG A 337 -8.34 11.55 19.26
CA ARG A 337 -7.14 12.38 19.24
C ARG A 337 -6.07 11.94 20.25
N GLU A 338 -6.50 11.42 21.39
CA GLU A 338 -5.62 10.96 22.47
C GLU A 338 -5.30 9.45 22.36
N ASN A 339 -5.84 8.75 21.36
CA ASN A 339 -5.56 7.34 21.16
C ASN A 339 -4.11 7.14 20.69
N PRO A 340 -3.22 6.50 21.48
CA PRO A 340 -1.81 6.37 21.19
C PRO A 340 -1.50 5.40 20.02
N THR A 341 -2.45 4.53 19.66
CA THR A 341 -2.32 3.65 18.49
C THR A 341 -2.52 4.46 17.20
N LEU A 342 -3.47 5.38 17.21
CA LEU A 342 -3.79 6.22 16.06
C LEU A 342 -2.84 7.42 15.92
N PHE A 343 -2.57 8.08 17.06
CA PHE A 343 -1.70 9.25 17.15
C PHE A 343 -0.62 9.04 18.23
N PRO A 344 0.43 8.25 17.91
CA PRO A 344 1.52 8.00 18.84
C PRO A 344 2.22 9.28 19.27
N SER A 345 2.77 9.29 20.50
CA SER A 345 3.57 10.41 21.00
C SER A 345 4.82 10.66 20.15
N GLU A 346 5.33 11.90 20.18
CA GLU A 346 6.57 12.25 19.47
C GLU A 346 7.73 11.32 19.83
N SER A 347 7.87 10.92 21.10
CA SER A 347 8.91 10.00 21.54
C SER A 347 8.81 8.59 20.92
N VAL A 348 7.63 8.16 20.50
CA VAL A 348 7.42 6.93 19.72
C VAL A 348 7.78 7.18 18.26
N LEU A 349 7.30 8.29 17.69
CA LEU A 349 7.55 8.64 16.29
C LEU A 349 9.02 8.90 15.98
N ASP A 350 9.78 9.47 16.93
CA ASP A 350 11.23 9.72 16.80
C ASP A 350 12.06 8.43 16.63
N ARG A 351 11.51 7.29 17.02
CA ARG A 351 12.16 5.98 16.84
C ARG A 351 11.74 5.29 15.53
N CYS A 352 10.68 5.77 14.89
CA CYS A 352 10.16 5.22 13.64
C CYS A 352 10.87 5.88 12.44
N GLU A 353 10.95 5.13 11.36
CA GLU A 353 11.56 5.59 10.12
C GLU A 353 10.54 5.52 8.97
N GLY A 354 10.43 6.59 8.18
CA GLY A 354 9.76 6.52 6.88
C GLY A 354 10.49 5.55 5.96
N ILE A 355 9.77 4.77 5.16
CA ILE A 355 10.39 3.87 4.19
C ILE A 355 10.89 4.68 3.00
N LEU A 356 12.19 4.59 2.70
CA LEU A 356 12.83 5.31 1.60
C LEU A 356 12.83 4.48 0.31
N PRO A 357 12.76 5.13 -0.86
CA PRO A 357 12.92 4.45 -2.14
C PRO A 357 14.28 3.74 -2.22
N LEU A 358 14.31 2.55 -2.81
CA LEU A 358 15.52 1.78 -3.07
C LEU A 358 15.99 1.98 -4.52
N SER A 359 17.30 1.87 -4.76
CA SER A 359 17.83 1.69 -6.10
C SER A 359 17.40 0.33 -6.69
N ARG A 360 17.41 0.20 -8.03
CA ARG A 360 17.10 -1.06 -8.72
C ARG A 360 17.97 -2.25 -8.26
N GLU A 361 19.20 -1.99 -7.84
CA GLU A 361 20.09 -3.03 -7.34
C GLU A 361 19.65 -3.51 -5.95
N GLU A 362 19.30 -2.57 -5.09
CA GLU A 362 18.83 -2.83 -3.73
C GLU A 362 17.48 -3.55 -3.76
N GLU A 363 16.51 -3.08 -4.57
CA GLU A 363 15.23 -3.76 -4.79
C GLU A 363 15.44 -5.24 -5.16
N ARG A 364 16.36 -5.53 -6.10
CA ARG A 364 16.67 -6.91 -6.48
C ARG A 364 17.28 -7.73 -5.35
N LYS A 365 18.05 -7.10 -4.44
CA LYS A 365 18.61 -7.78 -3.25
C LYS A 365 17.50 -8.16 -2.29
N PHE A 366 16.62 -7.19 -1.94
CA PHE A 366 15.48 -7.44 -1.06
C PHE A 366 14.54 -8.50 -1.64
N ALA A 367 14.14 -8.38 -2.89
CA ALA A 367 13.29 -9.35 -3.58
C ALA A 367 13.88 -10.77 -3.57
N ARG A 368 15.21 -10.92 -3.78
CA ARG A 368 15.88 -12.22 -3.72
C ARG A 368 15.79 -12.87 -2.35
N TYR A 369 16.03 -12.11 -1.27
CA TYR A 369 15.93 -12.63 0.09
C TYR A 369 14.49 -12.91 0.46
N TRP A 370 13.56 -12.08 0.02
CA TRP A 370 12.12 -12.29 0.23
C TRP A 370 11.61 -13.58 -0.39
N ILE A 371 11.92 -13.83 -1.67
CA ILE A 371 11.55 -15.09 -2.35
C ILE A 371 12.12 -16.30 -1.59
N ARG A 372 13.38 -16.24 -1.16
CA ARG A 372 14.00 -17.31 -0.37
C ARG A 372 13.31 -17.49 0.98
N LEU A 373 13.03 -16.40 1.69
CA LEU A 373 12.37 -16.45 3.00
C LEU A 373 11.00 -17.13 2.91
N ARG A 374 10.25 -16.86 1.86
CA ARG A 374 8.93 -17.45 1.64
C ARG A 374 8.96 -18.91 1.17
N SER A 375 10.05 -19.36 0.57
CA SER A 375 10.17 -20.71 -0.02
C SER A 375 10.80 -21.75 0.91
N VAL A 376 11.34 -21.37 2.03
CA VAL A 376 11.98 -22.28 3.05
C VAL A 376 10.97 -22.93 3.98
#